data_c546fdf81b599a851339b9312f865959
#
_entry.id   c546fdf81b599a851339b9312f865959
#
_cell.length_a   1.000
_cell.length_b   1.000
_cell.length_c   1.000
_cell.angle_alpha   90.00
_cell.angle_beta   90.00
_cell.angle_gamma   90.00
#
_symmetry.space_group_name_H-M   'P 1'
#
loop_
_entity.id
_entity.type
_entity.pdbx_description
1 polymer ?
#
loop_
_entity_poly.entity_id
_entity_poly.type
_entity_poly.pdbx_seq_one_letter_code
_entity_poly.pdbx_strand_id
1 'polypeptide(L)'
;MSKSLALAVLAAAFTLNAQTTRPDWAFLAPDKDQPPSSEGNEPKKVPGSTKEYTAAQIDDLSNPPDWFPDEHGPAPSIIQHGKGAALACGACHLMSGHGHQESADLAGLSAEYIVRTMSDFKTDARIDPARMNAIAKAMSDEDVRQAAEWFRALKPGGWVKVVETDSVPKSYVSVKGRQRLPLPGGGTEPLGNRIIELPEDVSRATSRDPHSGFIAYVPVGSVRKGAALVETGGAGTGSGKTIACGICHGDSLEGLGDVPRLAGLHPAYVARQLYAFQTGTNHSVSSALMKKVVVHLTADDILAIAAYAASQ
;
A
#
# COMPACT_ATOMS: atom_id res chain seq x y z
N MET A 1 -36.37 27.31 -60.23
CA MET A 1 -35.63 26.05 -59.84
C MET A 1 -34.66 26.39 -58.70
N SER A 2 -35.12 26.23 -57.45
CA SER A 2 -34.33 26.58 -56.26
C SER A 2 -33.66 25.30 -55.72
N LYS A 3 -32.35 25.29 -55.65
CA LYS A 3 -31.57 24.18 -55.10
C LYS A 3 -31.27 24.48 -53.62
N SER A 4 -31.95 23.82 -52.69
CA SER A 4 -31.65 23.87 -51.25
C SER A 4 -30.45 22.98 -50.97
N LEU A 5 -29.38 23.60 -50.46
CA LEU A 5 -28.18 22.93 -49.97
C LEU A 5 -28.40 22.58 -48.48
N ALA A 6 -28.53 21.30 -48.18
CA ALA A 6 -28.59 20.81 -46.80
C ALA A 6 -27.17 20.65 -46.26
N LEU A 7 -26.83 21.45 -45.24
CA LEU A 7 -25.55 21.38 -44.51
C LEU A 7 -25.69 20.34 -43.42
N ALA A 8 -25.02 19.19 -43.56
CA ALA A 8 -24.93 18.18 -42.51
C ALA A 8 -23.80 18.57 -41.52
N VAL A 9 -24.18 18.95 -40.34
CA VAL A 9 -23.24 19.18 -39.22
C VAL A 9 -22.89 17.84 -38.58
N LEU A 10 -21.70 17.32 -38.83
CA LEU A 10 -21.15 16.18 -38.10
C LEU A 10 -20.71 16.65 -36.71
N ALA A 11 -21.48 16.30 -35.69
CA ALA A 11 -21.06 16.45 -34.30
C ALA A 11 -20.07 15.35 -33.95
N ALA A 12 -18.77 15.64 -33.96
CA ALA A 12 -17.75 14.74 -33.42
C ALA A 12 -17.86 14.73 -31.89
N ALA A 13 -18.41 13.66 -31.37
CA ALA A 13 -18.39 13.40 -29.91
C ALA A 13 -16.96 13.08 -29.51
N PHE A 14 -16.24 14.07 -28.98
CA PHE A 14 -14.99 13.84 -28.26
C PHE A 14 -15.35 13.16 -26.93
N THR A 15 -15.20 11.84 -26.88
CA THR A 15 -15.12 11.12 -25.62
C THR A 15 -13.78 11.53 -24.98
N LEU A 16 -13.84 12.50 -24.04
CA LEU A 16 -12.73 12.72 -23.12
C LEU A 16 -12.56 11.42 -22.32
N ASN A 17 -11.60 10.60 -22.71
CA ASN A 17 -11.00 9.63 -21.82
C ASN A 17 -10.30 10.46 -20.72
N ALA A 18 -11.00 10.71 -19.62
CA ALA A 18 -10.36 11.19 -18.40
C ALA A 18 -9.39 10.08 -17.98
N GLN A 19 -8.14 10.19 -18.41
CA GLN A 19 -7.06 9.43 -17.79
C GLN A 19 -7.14 9.73 -16.30
N THR A 20 -7.51 8.73 -15.51
CA THR A 20 -7.49 8.82 -14.05
C THR A 20 -6.05 9.13 -13.66
N THR A 21 -5.77 10.42 -13.39
CA THR A 21 -4.48 10.86 -12.90
C THR A 21 -4.24 10.15 -11.58
N ARG A 22 -3.12 9.42 -11.50
CA ARG A 22 -2.74 8.73 -10.27
C ARG A 22 -2.52 9.78 -9.17
N PRO A 23 -3.23 9.71 -8.04
CA PRO A 23 -3.11 10.72 -7.00
C PRO A 23 -1.77 10.61 -6.28
N ASP A 24 -1.10 11.74 -6.07
CA ASP A 24 0.23 11.80 -5.44
C ASP A 24 0.24 11.25 -4.01
N TRP A 25 -0.90 11.32 -3.32
CA TRP A 25 -1.00 10.76 -1.97
C TRP A 25 -0.93 9.23 -1.93
N ALA A 26 -1.30 8.54 -3.00
CA ALA A 26 -1.23 7.10 -3.12
C ALA A 26 0.07 6.62 -3.79
N PHE A 27 0.71 7.46 -4.61
CA PHE A 27 1.94 7.16 -5.36
C PHE A 27 3.04 8.13 -4.92
N LEU A 28 3.64 7.84 -3.77
CA LEU A 28 4.60 8.73 -3.15
C LEU A 28 5.89 8.87 -3.98
N ALA A 29 6.30 10.10 -4.21
CA ALA A 29 7.60 10.45 -4.72
C ALA A 29 8.36 11.27 -3.67
N PRO A 30 9.65 10.99 -3.43
CA PRO A 30 10.43 11.79 -2.48
C PRO A 30 10.42 13.26 -2.85
N ASP A 31 10.23 14.13 -1.85
CA ASP A 31 10.31 15.56 -2.04
C ASP A 31 11.75 15.98 -2.39
N LYS A 32 11.89 17.02 -3.22
CA LYS A 32 13.20 17.52 -3.61
C LYS A 32 13.92 18.16 -2.44
N ASP A 33 13.17 18.94 -1.64
CA ASP A 33 13.67 19.63 -0.48
C ASP A 33 13.48 18.76 0.75
N GLN A 34 14.56 18.12 1.20
CA GLN A 34 14.58 17.28 2.39
C GLN A 34 14.97 18.12 3.61
N PRO A 35 14.29 17.93 4.77
CA PRO A 35 14.79 18.48 6.03
C PRO A 35 16.21 18.00 6.29
N PRO A 36 17.05 18.81 6.98
CA PRO A 36 18.38 18.36 7.39
C PRO A 36 18.32 17.06 8.18
N SER A 37 19.17 16.10 7.84
CA SER A 37 19.31 14.89 8.64
C SER A 37 20.06 15.22 9.92
N SER A 38 19.45 14.91 11.05
CA SER A 38 20.09 15.04 12.39
C SER A 38 20.66 13.71 12.87
N GLU A 39 20.81 12.72 12.02
CA GLU A 39 21.25 11.38 12.41
C GLU A 39 22.74 11.36 12.73
N GLY A 40 23.07 11.10 13.99
CA GLY A 40 24.41 10.78 14.46
C GLY A 40 24.80 9.33 14.16
N ASN A 41 26.07 8.98 14.43
CA ASN A 41 26.58 7.60 14.29
C ASN A 41 26.31 6.73 15.53
N GLU A 42 25.71 7.28 16.56
CA GLU A 42 25.44 6.55 17.79
C GLU A 42 24.42 5.42 17.55
N PRO A 43 24.65 4.24 18.18
CA PRO A 43 23.69 3.16 18.11
C PRO A 43 22.33 3.57 18.66
N LYS A 44 21.28 3.23 17.94
CA LYS A 44 19.88 3.47 18.35
C LYS A 44 19.32 2.23 19.04
N LYS A 45 18.35 2.46 19.91
CA LYS A 45 17.52 1.45 20.57
C LYS A 45 16.05 1.73 20.28
N VAL A 46 15.25 0.69 20.27
CA VAL A 46 13.78 0.83 20.29
C VAL A 46 13.24 0.27 21.62
N PRO A 47 12.13 0.82 22.12
CA PRO A 47 11.54 0.39 23.38
C PRO A 47 11.23 -1.11 23.39
N GLY A 48 11.64 -1.81 24.44
CA GLY A 48 11.42 -3.26 24.59
C GLY A 48 12.47 -4.16 23.92
N SER A 49 13.33 -3.61 23.06
CA SER A 49 14.42 -4.39 22.45
C SER A 49 15.69 -4.36 23.27
N THR A 50 16.42 -5.47 23.25
CA THR A 50 17.78 -5.58 23.78
C THR A 50 18.84 -5.30 22.72
N LYS A 51 18.44 -5.13 21.46
CA LYS A 51 19.32 -4.89 20.33
C LYS A 51 19.67 -3.41 20.18
N GLU A 52 20.79 -3.16 19.54
CA GLU A 52 21.26 -1.84 19.15
C GLU A 52 21.75 -1.87 17.70
N TYR A 53 21.37 -0.85 16.91
CA TYR A 53 21.82 -0.72 15.53
C TYR A 53 22.20 0.73 15.23
N THR A 54 23.29 0.91 14.50
CA THR A 54 23.66 2.22 13.95
C THR A 54 22.69 2.64 12.84
N ALA A 55 22.65 3.94 12.52
CA ALA A 55 21.85 4.44 11.40
C ALA A 55 22.20 3.73 10.08
N ALA A 56 23.47 3.45 9.85
CA ALA A 56 23.93 2.71 8.67
C ALA A 56 23.38 1.28 8.61
N GLN A 57 23.32 0.57 9.73
CA GLN A 57 22.74 -0.77 9.82
C GLN A 57 21.21 -0.75 9.62
N ILE A 58 20.54 0.27 10.15
CA ILE A 58 19.09 0.46 9.95
C ILE A 58 18.77 0.72 8.47
N ASP A 59 19.63 1.46 7.77
CA ASP A 59 19.46 1.79 6.35
C ASP A 59 19.95 0.70 5.39
N ASP A 60 20.61 -0.36 5.89
CA ASP A 60 21.08 -1.48 5.06
C ASP A 60 19.88 -2.33 4.58
N LEU A 61 19.54 -2.19 3.31
CA LEU A 61 18.44 -2.93 2.71
C LEU A 61 18.79 -4.41 2.44
N SER A 62 20.05 -4.78 2.57
CA SER A 62 20.49 -6.17 2.42
C SER A 62 20.54 -6.90 3.76
N ASN A 63 20.65 -6.18 4.89
CA ASN A 63 20.69 -6.74 6.24
C ASN A 63 19.89 -5.85 7.20
N PRO A 64 18.55 -5.78 7.06
CA PRO A 64 17.73 -4.93 7.90
C PRO A 64 17.80 -5.32 9.37
N PRO A 65 17.52 -4.37 10.30
CA PRO A 65 17.49 -4.67 11.71
C PRO A 65 16.37 -5.65 12.06
N ASP A 66 16.69 -6.59 12.92
CA ASP A 66 15.72 -7.47 13.58
C ASP A 66 15.72 -7.12 15.09
N TRP A 67 14.78 -6.27 15.46
CA TRP A 67 14.67 -5.76 16.83
C TRP A 67 14.16 -6.77 17.83
N PHE A 68 13.32 -7.73 17.38
CA PHE A 68 12.59 -8.66 18.23
C PHE A 68 12.62 -10.09 17.65
N PRO A 69 13.80 -10.73 17.56
CA PRO A 69 13.93 -12.05 16.93
C PRO A 69 13.14 -13.15 17.66
N ASP A 70 12.75 -12.91 18.91
CA ASP A 70 11.97 -13.88 19.70
C ASP A 70 10.45 -13.80 19.41
N GLU A 71 10.00 -12.82 18.64
CA GLU A 71 8.57 -12.64 18.31
C GLU A 71 8.13 -13.36 17.03
N HIS A 72 9.05 -13.95 16.32
CA HIS A 72 8.78 -14.75 15.12
C HIS A 72 9.63 -16.01 15.07
N GLY A 73 9.23 -16.98 14.26
CA GLY A 73 10.04 -18.17 13.99
C GLY A 73 11.35 -17.84 13.26
N PRO A 74 12.26 -18.80 13.14
CA PRO A 74 13.51 -18.61 12.40
C PRO A 74 13.23 -18.08 10.99
N ALA A 75 13.74 -16.90 10.70
CA ALA A 75 13.53 -16.27 9.40
C ALA A 75 14.47 -16.88 8.35
N PRO A 76 13.95 -17.24 7.15
CA PRO A 76 14.79 -17.67 6.03
C PRO A 76 15.81 -16.59 5.65
N SER A 77 16.93 -17.01 5.07
CA SER A 77 18.02 -16.09 4.70
C SER A 77 17.52 -14.91 3.84
N ILE A 78 16.62 -15.13 2.90
CA ILE A 78 16.13 -14.07 2.01
C ILE A 78 15.26 -13.02 2.75
N ILE A 79 14.73 -13.32 3.92
CA ILE A 79 14.03 -12.35 4.77
C ILE A 79 15.03 -11.43 5.45
N GLN A 80 16.10 -11.99 6.03
CA GLN A 80 17.11 -11.26 6.81
C GLN A 80 18.25 -10.72 5.95
N HIS A 81 18.54 -11.35 4.82
CA HIS A 81 19.68 -11.04 3.99
C HIS A 81 19.29 -10.97 2.52
N GLY A 82 19.75 -9.94 1.84
CA GLY A 82 19.63 -9.85 0.39
C GLY A 82 20.51 -10.89 -0.32
N LYS A 83 20.18 -11.22 -1.57
CA LYS A 83 20.90 -12.16 -2.41
C LYS A 83 21.09 -11.58 -3.81
N GLY A 84 22.28 -11.12 -4.11
CA GLY A 84 22.55 -10.46 -5.38
C GLY A 84 21.76 -9.17 -5.54
N ALA A 85 20.93 -9.09 -6.58
CA ALA A 85 20.04 -7.94 -6.83
C ALA A 85 18.73 -7.98 -6.01
N ALA A 86 18.44 -9.10 -5.33
CA ALA A 86 17.30 -9.17 -4.42
C ALA A 86 17.67 -8.58 -3.06
N LEU A 87 16.95 -7.55 -2.64
CA LEU A 87 17.04 -7.00 -1.30
C LEU A 87 16.40 -7.95 -0.28
N ALA A 88 16.78 -7.85 0.99
CA ALA A 88 16.11 -8.59 2.06
C ALA A 88 14.63 -8.20 2.16
N CYS A 89 13.73 -9.18 2.24
CA CYS A 89 12.29 -8.89 2.31
C CYS A 89 11.94 -8.08 3.55
N GLY A 90 12.58 -8.37 4.70
CA GLY A 90 12.40 -7.66 5.96
C GLY A 90 12.81 -6.18 5.91
N ALA A 91 13.61 -5.77 4.91
CA ALA A 91 13.98 -4.37 4.74
C ALA A 91 12.81 -3.45 4.42
N CYS A 92 11.81 -3.93 3.69
CA CYS A 92 10.64 -3.15 3.28
C CYS A 92 9.35 -3.64 3.95
N HIS A 93 9.19 -4.97 4.07
CA HIS A 93 8.01 -5.56 4.68
C HIS A 93 8.11 -5.67 6.21
N LEU A 94 9.24 -5.28 6.80
CA LEU A 94 9.63 -5.40 8.22
C LEU A 94 9.69 -6.86 8.69
N MET A 95 10.32 -7.08 9.82
CA MET A 95 10.38 -8.42 10.44
C MET A 95 9.03 -8.86 11.05
N SER A 96 8.07 -7.92 11.21
CA SER A 96 6.68 -8.22 11.55
C SER A 96 5.79 -8.56 10.33
N GLY A 97 6.25 -8.32 9.11
CA GLY A 97 5.46 -8.47 7.90
C GLY A 97 4.49 -7.33 7.60
N HIS A 98 4.34 -6.34 8.49
CA HIS A 98 3.32 -5.28 8.35
C HIS A 98 3.66 -4.21 7.30
N GLY A 99 4.93 -4.10 6.93
CA GLY A 99 5.33 -3.11 5.92
C GLY A 99 5.19 -1.66 6.38
N HIS A 100 5.01 -0.77 5.42
CA HIS A 100 4.78 0.66 5.61
C HIS A 100 4.01 1.23 4.40
N GLN A 101 3.74 2.54 4.35
CA GLN A 101 2.92 3.17 3.28
C GLN A 101 3.28 2.73 1.85
N GLU A 102 4.57 2.47 1.59
CA GLU A 102 5.07 2.06 0.27
C GLU A 102 5.24 0.53 0.11
N SER A 103 5.13 -0.23 1.19
CA SER A 103 5.34 -1.68 1.19
C SER A 103 4.11 -2.41 1.71
N ALA A 104 3.71 -3.48 1.03
CA ALA A 104 2.56 -4.26 1.42
C ALA A 104 2.73 -4.89 2.80
N ASP A 105 1.63 -4.98 3.54
CA ASP A 105 1.50 -5.85 4.69
C ASP A 105 1.30 -7.29 4.18
N LEU A 106 2.23 -8.17 4.54
CA LEU A 106 2.27 -9.58 4.13
C LEU A 106 1.93 -10.54 5.26
N ALA A 107 1.84 -10.05 6.51
CA ALA A 107 1.60 -10.90 7.68
C ALA A 107 0.28 -11.67 7.54
N GLY A 108 0.33 -12.99 7.68
CA GLY A 108 -0.84 -13.87 7.61
C GLY A 108 -1.47 -14.05 6.24
N LEU A 109 -0.92 -13.48 5.16
CA LEU A 109 -1.38 -13.77 3.80
C LEU A 109 -1.08 -15.23 3.42
N SER A 110 -1.93 -15.86 2.61
CA SER A 110 -1.67 -17.24 2.17
C SER A 110 -0.36 -17.33 1.38
N ALA A 111 0.37 -18.42 1.57
CA ALA A 111 1.63 -18.64 0.86
C ALA A 111 1.40 -18.70 -0.66
N GLU A 112 0.30 -19.31 -1.09
CA GLU A 112 -0.12 -19.42 -2.48
C GLU A 112 -0.35 -18.04 -3.10
N TYR A 113 -1.00 -17.12 -2.38
CA TYR A 113 -1.18 -15.74 -2.84
C TYR A 113 0.16 -15.04 -3.02
N ILE A 114 1.09 -15.17 -2.06
CA ILE A 114 2.41 -14.54 -2.11
C ILE A 114 3.21 -15.12 -3.28
N VAL A 115 3.28 -16.44 -3.43
CA VAL A 115 4.00 -17.12 -4.52
C VAL A 115 3.46 -16.68 -5.88
N ARG A 116 2.14 -16.69 -6.05
CA ARG A 116 1.48 -16.23 -7.29
C ARG A 116 1.80 -14.77 -7.59
N THR A 117 1.71 -13.91 -6.58
CA THR A 117 2.03 -12.48 -6.73
C THR A 117 3.48 -12.24 -7.12
N MET A 118 4.42 -13.01 -6.56
CA MET A 118 5.83 -12.94 -6.95
C MET A 118 6.07 -13.43 -8.38
N SER A 119 5.35 -14.47 -8.81
CA SER A 119 5.36 -14.92 -10.21
C SER A 119 4.81 -13.84 -11.17
N ASP A 120 3.73 -13.16 -10.77
CA ASP A 120 3.15 -12.05 -11.55
C ASP A 120 4.14 -10.87 -11.70
N PHE A 121 4.90 -10.54 -10.65
CA PHE A 121 5.98 -9.55 -10.74
C PHE A 121 7.15 -10.03 -11.61
N LYS A 122 7.54 -11.31 -11.49
CA LYS A 122 8.64 -11.90 -12.25
C LYS A 122 8.37 -11.88 -13.76
N THR A 123 7.11 -12.07 -14.15
CA THR A 123 6.65 -12.11 -15.55
C THR A 123 6.13 -10.77 -16.07
N ASP A 124 6.21 -9.71 -15.28
CA ASP A 124 5.64 -8.38 -15.55
C ASP A 124 4.11 -8.38 -15.75
N ALA A 125 3.41 -9.45 -15.38
CA ALA A 125 1.94 -9.49 -15.36
C ALA A 125 1.36 -8.56 -14.27
N ARG A 126 2.17 -8.23 -13.27
CA ARG A 126 1.95 -7.17 -12.29
C ARG A 126 3.15 -6.25 -12.29
N ILE A 127 2.91 -4.95 -12.48
CA ILE A 127 3.97 -3.94 -12.56
C ILE A 127 3.98 -3.11 -11.28
N ASP A 128 5.09 -3.18 -10.55
CA ASP A 128 5.39 -2.29 -9.45
C ASP A 128 6.23 -1.12 -9.97
N PRO A 129 5.86 0.14 -9.66
CA PRO A 129 6.61 1.30 -10.16
C PRO A 129 7.96 1.48 -9.48
N ALA A 130 8.26 0.69 -8.43
CA ALA A 130 9.47 0.86 -7.64
C ALA A 130 10.47 -0.30 -7.82
N ARG A 131 10.27 -1.43 -7.14
CA ARG A 131 11.35 -2.43 -6.98
C ARG A 131 10.93 -3.89 -7.15
N MET A 132 9.63 -4.23 -6.93
CA MET A 132 9.23 -5.63 -6.78
C MET A 132 9.48 -6.48 -8.04
N ASN A 133 9.34 -5.91 -9.25
CA ASN A 133 9.67 -6.65 -10.48
C ASN A 133 11.15 -7.05 -10.55
N ALA A 134 12.07 -6.12 -10.19
CA ALA A 134 13.50 -6.42 -10.18
C ALA A 134 13.86 -7.46 -9.10
N ILE A 135 13.29 -7.32 -7.90
CA ILE A 135 13.48 -8.27 -6.79
C ILE A 135 12.96 -9.66 -7.19
N ALA A 136 11.74 -9.75 -7.71
CA ALA A 136 11.13 -11.02 -8.12
C ALA A 136 11.94 -11.75 -9.20
N LYS A 137 12.47 -11.00 -10.18
CA LYS A 137 13.34 -11.56 -11.23
C LYS A 137 14.67 -12.10 -10.70
N ALA A 138 15.18 -11.55 -9.61
CA ALA A 138 16.43 -11.96 -8.99
C ALA A 138 16.28 -13.15 -8.01
N MET A 139 15.04 -13.45 -7.56
CA MET A 139 14.79 -14.54 -6.61
C MET A 139 14.62 -15.89 -7.30
N SER A 140 15.10 -16.95 -6.64
CA SER A 140 14.72 -18.32 -6.98
C SER A 140 13.32 -18.65 -6.50
N ASP A 141 12.69 -19.65 -7.12
CA ASP A 141 11.35 -20.10 -6.69
C ASP A 141 11.38 -20.70 -5.29
N GLU A 142 12.52 -21.24 -4.85
CA GLU A 142 12.71 -21.73 -3.50
C GLU A 142 12.76 -20.58 -2.47
N ASP A 143 13.54 -19.52 -2.74
CA ASP A 143 13.56 -18.32 -1.89
C ASP A 143 12.16 -17.71 -1.74
N VAL A 144 11.37 -17.68 -2.84
CA VAL A 144 9.99 -17.20 -2.83
C VAL A 144 9.10 -18.07 -1.94
N ARG A 145 9.17 -19.42 -2.06
CA ARG A 145 8.37 -20.32 -1.23
C ARG A 145 8.71 -20.18 0.26
N GLN A 146 10.00 -20.15 0.60
CA GLN A 146 10.44 -19.97 1.99
C GLN A 146 9.96 -18.64 2.58
N ALA A 147 10.08 -17.56 1.82
CA ALA A 147 9.57 -16.26 2.25
C ALA A 147 8.05 -16.26 2.43
N ALA A 148 7.30 -16.86 1.50
CA ALA A 148 5.86 -16.94 1.55
C ALA A 148 5.35 -17.71 2.78
N GLU A 149 5.95 -18.86 3.09
CA GLU A 149 5.60 -19.64 4.28
C GLU A 149 5.92 -18.89 5.57
N TRP A 150 7.03 -18.17 5.60
CA TRP A 150 7.40 -17.39 6.78
C TRP A 150 6.41 -16.23 7.01
N PHE A 151 6.07 -15.43 5.98
CA PHE A 151 5.08 -14.36 6.11
C PHE A 151 3.69 -14.87 6.46
N ARG A 152 3.27 -16.04 5.93
CA ARG A 152 2.00 -16.69 6.26
C ARG A 152 1.90 -17.02 7.75
N ALA A 153 3.02 -17.37 8.38
CA ALA A 153 3.07 -17.74 9.80
C ALA A 153 3.05 -16.52 10.74
N LEU A 154 3.28 -15.31 10.21
CA LEU A 154 3.23 -14.10 11.01
C LEU A 154 1.79 -13.71 11.34
N LYS A 155 1.60 -13.04 12.46
CA LYS A 155 0.30 -12.63 12.95
C LYS A 155 -0.10 -11.30 12.32
N PRO A 156 -1.22 -11.20 11.57
CA PRO A 156 -1.73 -9.91 11.15
C PRO A 156 -2.17 -9.11 12.38
N GLY A 157 -2.09 -7.78 12.30
CA GLY A 157 -2.44 -6.90 13.42
C GLY A 157 -2.93 -5.55 12.96
N GLY A 158 -3.58 -4.82 13.87
CA GLY A 158 -4.00 -3.43 13.66
C GLY A 158 -2.79 -2.51 13.58
N TRP A 159 -2.34 -2.22 12.37
CA TRP A 159 -1.14 -1.45 12.10
C TRP A 159 -1.43 0.00 11.73
N VAL A 160 -2.65 0.27 11.26
CA VAL A 160 -3.09 1.58 10.83
C VAL A 160 -4.31 2.02 11.64
N LYS A 161 -4.25 3.22 12.22
CA LYS A 161 -5.38 3.89 12.87
C LYS A 161 -5.95 4.93 11.92
N VAL A 162 -7.24 4.88 11.63
CA VAL A 162 -7.90 5.83 10.74
C VAL A 162 -8.52 6.96 11.55
N VAL A 163 -8.24 8.20 11.12
CA VAL A 163 -8.78 9.43 11.73
C VAL A 163 -9.45 10.27 10.65
N GLU A 164 -10.75 10.47 10.75
CA GLU A 164 -11.49 11.39 9.89
C GLU A 164 -11.26 12.85 10.35
N THR A 165 -10.80 13.70 9.44
CA THR A 165 -10.46 15.10 9.75
C THR A 165 -10.41 15.98 8.50
N ASP A 166 -10.53 17.30 8.68
CA ASP A 166 -10.35 18.27 7.61
C ASP A 166 -8.93 18.86 7.55
N SER A 167 -8.10 18.58 8.58
CA SER A 167 -6.77 19.15 8.74
C SER A 167 -5.76 18.08 9.15
N VAL A 168 -4.54 18.18 8.63
CA VAL A 168 -3.47 17.19 8.84
C VAL A 168 -2.16 17.89 9.13
N PRO A 169 -1.23 17.29 9.90
CA PRO A 169 0.12 17.80 10.05
C PRO A 169 0.80 17.97 8.69
N LYS A 170 1.48 19.11 8.49
CA LYS A 170 2.34 19.30 7.31
C LYS A 170 3.39 18.21 7.27
N SER A 171 3.64 17.67 6.08
CA SER A 171 4.47 16.49 5.91
C SER A 171 5.27 16.56 4.61
N TYR A 172 6.31 15.73 4.53
CA TYR A 172 7.13 15.53 3.34
C TYR A 172 7.36 14.04 3.11
N VAL A 173 7.70 13.66 1.89
CA VAL A 173 8.10 12.29 1.57
C VAL A 173 9.62 12.18 1.63
N SER A 174 10.11 11.40 2.58
CA SER A 174 11.54 11.18 2.78
C SER A 174 12.17 10.38 1.64
N VAL A 175 13.39 10.71 1.25
CA VAL A 175 14.23 9.88 0.36
C VAL A 175 14.54 8.53 1.03
N LYS A 176 14.83 8.55 2.34
CA LYS A 176 15.06 7.35 3.12
C LYS A 176 13.75 6.61 3.39
N GLY A 177 13.68 5.35 3.03
CA GLY A 177 12.51 4.50 3.24
C GLY A 177 11.27 4.89 2.44
N ARG A 178 11.28 6.02 1.72
CA ARG A 178 10.11 6.56 0.98
C ARG A 178 8.86 6.72 1.85
N GLN A 179 9.05 6.99 3.12
CA GLN A 179 7.95 7.23 4.06
C GLN A 179 7.55 8.71 4.05
N ARG A 180 6.26 8.96 4.22
CA ARG A 180 5.78 10.30 4.51
C ARG A 180 5.97 10.58 6.00
N LEU A 181 6.67 11.65 6.31
CA LEU A 181 7.00 12.07 7.67
C LEU A 181 6.48 13.47 7.95
N PRO A 182 6.09 13.80 9.18
CA PRO A 182 5.72 15.16 9.54
C PRO A 182 6.92 16.11 9.38
N LEU A 183 6.66 17.35 8.95
CA LEU A 183 7.70 18.37 8.85
C LEU A 183 8.24 18.73 10.25
N PRO A 184 9.57 18.75 10.43
CA PRO A 184 10.18 19.37 11.60
C PRO A 184 9.74 20.84 11.70
N GLY A 185 9.26 21.27 12.81
CA GLY A 185 8.71 22.64 12.96
C GLY A 185 7.17 22.66 12.97
N GLY A 186 6.53 21.55 12.65
CA GLY A 186 5.10 21.37 12.82
C GLY A 186 4.23 22.19 11.88
N GLY A 187 3.02 22.52 12.38
CA GLY A 187 1.97 23.18 11.61
C GLY A 187 1.03 22.19 10.95
N THR A 188 -0.10 22.70 10.52
CA THR A 188 -1.14 21.92 9.84
C THR A 188 -1.44 22.49 8.46
N GLU A 189 -2.09 21.70 7.63
CA GLU A 189 -2.62 22.07 6.34
C GLU A 189 -4.00 21.44 6.12
N PRO A 190 -4.85 21.98 5.22
CA PRO A 190 -6.08 21.32 4.85
C PRO A 190 -5.82 19.95 4.25
N LEU A 191 -6.55 18.92 4.70
CA LEU A 191 -6.42 17.58 4.16
C LEU A 191 -6.90 17.53 2.70
N GLY A 192 -8.02 18.19 2.39
CA GLY A 192 -8.65 18.11 1.08
C GLY A 192 -9.09 16.69 0.74
N ASN A 193 -9.13 16.34 -0.54
CA ASN A 193 -9.54 15.02 -1.01
C ASN A 193 -8.33 14.08 -1.15
N ARG A 194 -7.64 13.84 -0.04
CA ARG A 194 -6.42 13.03 0.05
C ARG A 194 -6.47 12.10 1.26
N ILE A 195 -5.67 11.05 1.24
CA ILE A 195 -5.28 10.32 2.44
C ILE A 195 -3.83 10.68 2.74
N ILE A 196 -3.57 11.10 3.97
CA ILE A 196 -2.21 11.33 4.47
C ILE A 196 -1.95 10.36 5.59
N GLU A 197 -0.93 9.54 5.41
CA GLU A 197 -0.55 8.51 6.35
C GLU A 197 0.78 8.88 6.98
N LEU A 198 0.83 8.99 8.29
CA LEU A 198 2.01 9.38 9.05
C LEU A 198 2.31 8.32 10.12
N PRO A 199 3.59 8.09 10.47
CA PRO A 199 3.92 7.21 11.59
C PRO A 199 3.39 7.78 12.91
N GLU A 200 2.96 6.90 13.81
CA GLU A 200 2.60 7.28 15.18
C GLU A 200 3.80 7.86 15.95
N ASP A 201 4.96 7.26 15.74
CA ASP A 201 6.24 7.71 16.26
C ASP A 201 7.29 7.71 15.15
N VAL A 202 7.78 8.91 14.81
CA VAL A 202 8.74 9.11 13.72
C VAL A 202 10.06 8.40 14.00
N SER A 203 10.56 8.45 15.25
CA SER A 203 11.83 7.83 15.61
C SER A 203 11.77 6.32 15.49
N ARG A 204 10.67 5.72 15.95
CA ARG A 204 10.42 4.28 15.85
C ARG A 204 10.26 3.84 14.40
N ALA A 205 9.44 4.55 13.61
CA ALA A 205 9.21 4.21 12.21
C ALA A 205 10.48 4.32 11.36
N THR A 206 11.28 5.39 11.56
CA THR A 206 12.57 5.55 10.86
C THR A 206 13.61 4.52 11.32
N SER A 207 13.48 3.98 12.53
CA SER A 207 14.27 2.86 13.03
C SER A 207 13.76 1.49 12.58
N ARG A 208 12.68 1.42 11.78
CA ARG A 208 12.03 0.16 11.34
C ARG A 208 11.55 -0.70 12.51
N ASP A 209 11.10 -0.05 13.58
CA ASP A 209 10.54 -0.73 14.74
C ASP A 209 9.20 -1.38 14.38
N PRO A 210 9.06 -2.72 14.50
CA PRO A 210 7.85 -3.43 14.13
C PRO A 210 6.67 -3.21 15.10
N HIS A 211 6.83 -2.43 16.14
CA HIS A 211 5.80 -2.11 17.14
C HIS A 211 5.26 -0.67 17.01
N SER A 212 5.64 0.07 15.98
CA SER A 212 5.15 1.43 15.75
C SER A 212 4.34 1.50 14.46
N GLY A 213 3.03 1.68 14.60
CA GLY A 213 2.09 1.77 13.50
C GLY A 213 1.99 3.16 12.88
N PHE A 214 0.90 3.36 12.17
CA PHE A 214 0.64 4.57 11.40
C PHE A 214 -0.76 5.14 11.69
N ILE A 215 -0.91 6.45 11.50
CA ILE A 215 -2.19 7.14 11.51
C ILE A 215 -2.51 7.55 10.07
N ALA A 216 -3.64 7.09 9.55
CA ALA A 216 -4.19 7.49 8.27
C ALA A 216 -5.24 8.57 8.48
N TYR A 217 -4.93 9.79 8.09
CA TYR A 217 -5.85 10.91 8.08
C TYR A 217 -6.67 10.87 6.78
N VAL A 218 -7.99 10.80 6.92
CA VAL A 218 -8.93 10.68 5.80
C VAL A 218 -10.01 11.77 5.87
N PRO A 219 -10.60 12.19 4.74
CA PRO A 219 -11.68 13.18 4.74
C PRO A 219 -12.89 12.72 5.55
N VAL A 220 -13.56 13.65 6.24
CA VAL A 220 -14.74 13.35 7.03
C VAL A 220 -15.84 12.71 6.17
N GLY A 221 -16.40 11.59 6.64
CA GLY A 221 -17.42 10.80 5.95
C GLY A 221 -16.87 9.73 4.99
N SER A 222 -15.53 9.66 4.81
CA SER A 222 -14.90 8.66 3.93
C SER A 222 -15.17 7.23 4.39
N VAL A 223 -15.06 6.97 5.69
CA VAL A 223 -15.25 5.61 6.25
C VAL A 223 -16.67 5.14 5.99
N ARG A 224 -17.68 5.99 6.26
CA ARG A 224 -19.10 5.66 6.00
C ARG A 224 -19.40 5.44 4.52
N LYS A 225 -18.82 6.28 3.63
CA LYS A 225 -18.97 6.12 2.17
C LYS A 225 -18.30 4.80 1.72
N GLY A 226 -17.13 4.50 2.26
CA GLY A 226 -16.38 3.26 2.00
C GLY A 226 -17.17 2.03 2.43
N ALA A 227 -17.77 2.05 3.64
CA ALA A 227 -18.62 0.97 4.13
C ALA A 227 -19.75 0.65 3.13
N ALA A 228 -20.49 1.64 2.67
CA ALA A 228 -21.57 1.44 1.70
C ALA A 228 -21.09 0.79 0.39
N LEU A 229 -19.91 1.17 -0.10
CA LEU A 229 -19.31 0.58 -1.32
C LEU A 229 -18.83 -0.86 -1.07
N VAL A 230 -18.18 -1.10 0.04
CA VAL A 230 -17.57 -2.41 0.38
C VAL A 230 -18.63 -3.45 0.73
N GLU A 231 -19.63 -3.07 1.53
CA GLU A 231 -20.65 -3.99 2.04
C GLU A 231 -21.76 -4.28 1.03
N THR A 232 -22.15 -3.29 0.23
CA THR A 232 -23.33 -3.39 -0.66
C THR A 232 -23.03 -3.09 -2.13
N GLY A 233 -21.78 -2.81 -2.49
CA GLY A 233 -21.44 -2.34 -3.84
C GLY A 233 -22.01 -0.96 -4.16
N GLY A 234 -22.47 -0.20 -3.17
CA GLY A 234 -23.15 1.09 -3.34
C GLY A 234 -24.62 0.97 -3.73
N ALA A 235 -25.27 -0.18 -3.53
CA ALA A 235 -26.65 -0.43 -3.94
C ALA A 235 -27.71 0.51 -3.28
N GLY A 236 -27.38 1.12 -2.13
CA GLY A 236 -28.24 2.10 -1.45
C GLY A 236 -28.45 3.41 -2.21
N THR A 237 -27.74 3.66 -3.30
CA THR A 237 -27.81 4.88 -4.13
C THR A 237 -28.41 4.64 -5.52
N GLY A 238 -29.04 3.49 -5.73
CA GLY A 238 -29.58 3.05 -7.04
C GLY A 238 -28.96 1.73 -7.51
N SER A 239 -28.68 1.57 -8.81
CA SER A 239 -27.93 0.42 -9.30
C SER A 239 -26.51 0.46 -8.74
N GLY A 240 -26.04 -0.62 -8.12
CA GLY A 240 -24.71 -0.70 -7.49
C GLY A 240 -23.59 -0.26 -8.43
N LYS A 241 -22.61 0.42 -7.89
CA LYS A 241 -21.41 0.91 -8.63
C LYS A 241 -20.38 -0.17 -8.84
N THR A 242 -20.34 -1.12 -7.90
CA THR A 242 -19.36 -2.19 -7.87
C THR A 242 -19.96 -3.46 -7.26
N ILE A 243 -19.15 -4.50 -7.14
CA ILE A 243 -19.50 -5.74 -6.43
C ILE A 243 -19.06 -5.58 -4.97
N ALA A 244 -19.89 -6.00 -4.01
CA ALA A 244 -19.54 -6.01 -2.60
C ALA A 244 -18.25 -6.79 -2.36
N CYS A 245 -17.28 -6.17 -1.68
CA CYS A 245 -15.93 -6.74 -1.54
C CYS A 245 -15.95 -8.00 -0.66
N GLY A 246 -16.83 -8.05 0.35
CA GLY A 246 -16.98 -9.17 1.27
C GLY A 246 -17.30 -10.50 0.59
N ILE A 247 -17.97 -10.49 -0.58
CA ILE A 247 -18.29 -11.72 -1.33
C ILE A 247 -17.04 -12.56 -1.63
N CYS A 248 -15.90 -11.91 -1.88
CA CYS A 248 -14.64 -12.58 -2.19
C CYS A 248 -13.60 -12.45 -1.07
N HIS A 249 -13.56 -11.29 -0.39
CA HIS A 249 -12.55 -11.00 0.64
C HIS A 249 -13.01 -11.38 2.06
N GLY A 250 -14.17 -12.04 2.23
CA GLY A 250 -14.79 -12.35 3.51
C GLY A 250 -15.56 -11.15 4.09
N ASP A 251 -16.60 -11.43 4.89
CA ASP A 251 -17.50 -10.39 5.43
C ASP A 251 -16.77 -9.36 6.31
N SER A 252 -15.76 -9.81 7.05
CA SER A 252 -14.86 -8.97 7.86
C SER A 252 -13.63 -8.47 7.09
N LEU A 253 -13.54 -8.72 5.78
CA LEU A 253 -12.38 -8.41 4.94
C LEU A 253 -11.06 -9.10 5.35
N GLU A 254 -11.13 -10.16 6.14
CA GLU A 254 -9.95 -10.93 6.60
C GLU A 254 -9.38 -11.86 5.53
N GLY A 255 -9.97 -11.87 4.34
CA GLY A 255 -9.60 -12.77 3.26
C GLY A 255 -10.34 -14.10 3.29
N LEU A 256 -10.26 -14.85 2.20
CA LEU A 256 -10.88 -16.17 2.06
C LEU A 256 -10.00 -17.07 1.19
N GLY A 257 -9.34 -18.05 1.78
CA GLY A 257 -8.38 -18.90 1.06
C GLY A 257 -7.25 -18.07 0.43
N ASP A 258 -7.12 -18.12 -0.89
CA ASP A 258 -6.11 -17.36 -1.64
C ASP A 258 -6.53 -15.92 -2.00
N VAL A 259 -7.72 -15.50 -1.61
CA VAL A 259 -8.14 -14.11 -1.74
C VAL A 259 -7.61 -13.33 -0.54
N PRO A 260 -6.78 -12.28 -0.75
CA PRO A 260 -6.09 -11.63 0.34
C PRO A 260 -7.02 -10.86 1.26
N ARG A 261 -6.63 -10.70 2.52
CA ARG A 261 -7.28 -9.77 3.43
C ARG A 261 -7.13 -8.32 2.94
N LEU A 262 -8.09 -7.50 3.30
CA LEU A 262 -8.08 -6.05 3.08
C LEU A 262 -8.15 -5.28 4.39
N ALA A 263 -8.66 -5.91 5.46
CA ALA A 263 -8.78 -5.31 6.79
C ALA A 263 -7.43 -4.84 7.33
N GLY A 264 -7.38 -3.60 7.81
CA GLY A 264 -6.22 -3.00 8.45
C GLY A 264 -5.04 -2.70 7.52
N LEU A 265 -5.17 -2.86 6.21
CA LEU A 265 -4.09 -2.55 5.27
C LEU A 265 -3.85 -1.04 5.16
N HIS A 266 -2.61 -0.66 4.83
CA HIS A 266 -2.27 0.72 4.49
C HIS A 266 -3.18 1.28 3.39
N PRO A 267 -3.91 2.37 3.61
CA PRO A 267 -4.89 2.86 2.63
C PRO A 267 -4.23 3.33 1.32
N ALA A 268 -3.01 3.86 1.38
CA ALA A 268 -2.26 4.18 0.16
C ALA A 268 -1.97 2.92 -0.67
N TYR A 269 -1.65 1.80 -0.03
CA TYR A 269 -1.46 0.53 -0.72
C TYR A 269 -2.76 0.02 -1.34
N VAL A 270 -3.89 0.03 -0.61
CA VAL A 270 -5.20 -0.38 -1.14
C VAL A 270 -5.56 0.45 -2.37
N ALA A 271 -5.44 1.77 -2.28
CA ALA A 271 -5.71 2.65 -3.41
C ALA A 271 -4.83 2.32 -4.63
N ARG A 272 -3.51 2.12 -4.44
CA ARG A 272 -2.61 1.72 -5.54
C ARG A 272 -3.04 0.45 -6.22
N GLN A 273 -3.50 -0.56 -5.47
CA GLN A 273 -3.98 -1.81 -6.07
C GLN A 273 -5.25 -1.59 -6.90
N LEU A 274 -6.21 -0.82 -6.39
CA LEU A 274 -7.43 -0.51 -7.14
C LEU A 274 -7.11 0.26 -8.43
N TYR A 275 -6.23 1.25 -8.38
CA TYR A 275 -5.73 1.94 -9.58
C TYR A 275 -4.96 1.01 -10.53
N ALA A 276 -4.16 0.07 -10.00
CA ALA A 276 -3.42 -0.88 -10.82
C ALA A 276 -4.36 -1.80 -11.63
N PHE A 277 -5.48 -2.22 -11.05
CA PHE A 277 -6.51 -2.96 -11.77
C PHE A 277 -7.24 -2.09 -12.81
N GLN A 278 -7.56 -0.83 -12.50
CA GLN A 278 -8.20 0.09 -13.44
C GLN A 278 -7.31 0.40 -14.65
N THR A 279 -6.03 0.67 -14.41
CA THR A 279 -5.07 1.07 -15.46
C THR A 279 -4.45 -0.11 -16.19
N GLY A 280 -4.70 -1.34 -15.73
CA GLY A 280 -4.12 -2.55 -16.32
C GLY A 280 -2.62 -2.75 -16.00
N THR A 281 -2.04 -2.01 -15.05
CA THR A 281 -0.67 -2.30 -14.56
C THR A 281 -0.62 -3.57 -13.71
N ASN A 282 -1.78 -4.06 -13.25
CA ASN A 282 -1.97 -5.43 -12.80
C ASN A 282 -2.93 -6.12 -13.78
N HIS A 283 -2.38 -6.93 -14.67
CA HIS A 283 -3.10 -7.68 -15.72
C HIS A 283 -2.88 -9.20 -15.61
N SER A 284 -2.51 -9.66 -14.42
CA SER A 284 -2.39 -11.08 -14.11
C SER A 284 -3.73 -11.81 -14.31
N VAL A 285 -3.69 -13.10 -14.53
CA VAL A 285 -4.90 -13.93 -14.69
C VAL A 285 -5.81 -13.80 -13.49
N SER A 286 -5.24 -13.79 -12.28
CA SER A 286 -5.98 -13.65 -11.03
C SER A 286 -6.63 -12.27 -10.85
N SER A 287 -6.17 -11.24 -11.56
CA SER A 287 -6.71 -9.89 -11.51
C SER A 287 -7.97 -9.67 -12.36
N ALA A 288 -8.34 -10.62 -13.21
CA ALA A 288 -9.43 -10.46 -14.17
C ALA A 288 -10.79 -10.14 -13.52
N LEU A 289 -11.07 -10.72 -12.34
CA LEU A 289 -12.29 -10.42 -11.58
C LEU A 289 -12.23 -9.00 -11.01
N MET A 290 -11.09 -8.57 -10.49
CA MET A 290 -10.91 -7.25 -9.90
C MET A 290 -11.09 -6.12 -10.92
N LYS A 291 -10.76 -6.33 -12.19
CA LYS A 291 -11.03 -5.36 -13.28
C LYS A 291 -12.51 -5.00 -13.36
N LYS A 292 -13.40 -5.99 -13.22
CA LYS A 292 -14.86 -5.77 -13.25
C LYS A 292 -15.34 -5.01 -12.00
N VAL A 293 -14.70 -5.23 -10.86
CA VAL A 293 -15.02 -4.56 -9.59
C VAL A 293 -14.67 -3.07 -9.67
N VAL A 294 -13.50 -2.73 -10.26
CA VAL A 294 -12.98 -1.34 -10.19
C VAL A 294 -13.39 -0.44 -11.34
N VAL A 295 -13.97 -0.98 -12.43
CA VAL A 295 -14.16 -0.26 -13.71
C VAL A 295 -15.01 1.02 -13.59
N HIS A 296 -15.94 1.06 -12.65
CA HIS A 296 -16.84 2.20 -12.43
C HIS A 296 -16.52 3.03 -11.18
N LEU A 297 -15.45 2.68 -10.46
CA LEU A 297 -15.02 3.43 -9.28
C LEU A 297 -14.39 4.75 -9.69
N THR A 298 -14.82 5.83 -9.06
CA THR A 298 -14.16 7.14 -9.16
C THR A 298 -12.99 7.24 -8.20
N ALA A 299 -12.15 8.27 -8.32
CA ALA A 299 -11.07 8.54 -7.37
C ALA A 299 -11.59 8.67 -5.93
N ASP A 300 -12.75 9.33 -5.75
CA ASP A 300 -13.40 9.47 -4.43
C ASP A 300 -13.94 8.15 -3.88
N ASP A 301 -14.33 7.21 -4.74
CA ASP A 301 -14.77 5.88 -4.31
C ASP A 301 -13.57 5.05 -3.88
N ILE A 302 -12.46 5.11 -4.62
CA ILE A 302 -11.21 4.43 -4.28
C ILE A 302 -10.67 4.95 -2.94
N LEU A 303 -10.67 6.27 -2.74
CA LEU A 303 -10.28 6.87 -1.47
C LEU A 303 -11.16 6.36 -0.32
N ALA A 304 -12.47 6.36 -0.50
CA ALA A 304 -13.43 5.91 0.52
C ALA A 304 -13.28 4.41 0.86
N ILE A 305 -13.12 3.56 -0.16
CA ILE A 305 -12.86 2.12 0.02
C ILE A 305 -11.55 1.91 0.78
N ALA A 306 -10.48 2.63 0.41
CA ALA A 306 -9.19 2.54 1.08
C ALA A 306 -9.26 2.98 2.55
N ALA A 307 -9.99 4.06 2.84
CA ALA A 307 -10.21 4.54 4.20
C ALA A 307 -10.99 3.52 5.05
N TYR A 308 -12.06 2.93 4.50
CA TYR A 308 -12.85 1.92 5.20
C TYR A 308 -12.05 0.64 5.44
N ALA A 309 -11.38 0.10 4.42
CA ALA A 309 -10.59 -1.12 4.57
C ALA A 309 -9.49 -0.98 5.63
N ALA A 310 -8.85 0.19 5.71
CA ALA A 310 -7.83 0.48 6.72
C ALA A 310 -8.41 0.61 8.14
N SER A 311 -9.71 0.87 8.29
CA SER A 311 -10.38 1.05 9.59
C SER A 311 -10.93 -0.26 10.19
N GLN A 312 -10.83 -1.40 9.48
CA GLN A 312 -11.35 -2.70 9.91
C GLN A 312 -10.38 -3.49 10.81
#